data_e2693cfd5a4ad09c712abd73a105f934
#
_entry.id   e2693cfd5a4ad09c712abd73a105f934
#
_cell.length_a   1.000
_cell.length_b   1.000
_cell.length_c   1.000
_cell.angle_alpha   90.00
_cell.angle_beta   90.00
_cell.angle_gamma   90.00
#
_symmetry.space_group_name_H-M   'P 1'
#
loop_
_entity.id
_entity.type
_entity.pdbx_description
1 polymer ?
#
loop_
_entity_poly.entity_id
_entity_poly.type
_entity_poly.pdbx_seq_one_letter_code
_entity_poly.pdbx_strand_id
1 'polypeptide(L)'
;MSDKINQISEPEKDKVLVHLIKQIEEAEKNTNLSEEDKYINIILNVHGMIVSGELVSYRTYVDGFIPPKTDSDQYETTVEREDRNYIHLRNVKFYLSAGNPIPANESKEIFWRGRLSSIDGFSLAKLLRTESHIADV
;
A
#
# COMPACT_ATOMS: atom_id res chain seq x y z
N MET A 1 16.95 34.19 9.77
CA MET A 1 17.77 33.79 8.63
C MET A 1 18.36 32.42 8.79
N SER A 2 19.00 32.19 9.90
CA SER A 2 19.54 30.85 10.19
C SER A 2 18.48 29.77 10.22
N ASP A 3 17.24 30.13 10.49
CA ASP A 3 16.15 29.16 10.59
C ASP A 3 15.90 28.44 9.28
N LYS A 4 16.07 29.13 8.18
CA LYS A 4 15.87 28.48 6.87
C LYS A 4 16.97 27.51 6.53
N ILE A 5 18.14 27.72 7.06
CA ILE A 5 19.29 26.84 6.82
C ILE A 5 19.16 25.58 7.64
N ASN A 6 18.60 25.74 8.83
CA ASN A 6 18.47 24.62 9.76
C ASN A 6 17.20 23.79 9.53
N GLN A 7 16.31 24.27 8.70
CA GLN A 7 15.15 23.49 8.36
C GLN A 7 15.54 22.43 7.34
N ILE A 8 15.81 21.25 7.83
CA ILE A 8 15.92 20.10 6.97
C ILE A 8 14.50 19.76 6.60
N SER A 9 14.11 20.11 5.38
CA SER A 9 12.81 19.74 4.90
C SER A 9 12.74 18.22 4.80
N GLU A 10 11.71 17.64 5.37
CA GLU A 10 11.49 16.22 5.21
C GLU A 10 11.31 15.91 3.74
N PRO A 11 11.76 14.72 3.28
CA PRO A 11 11.51 14.33 1.92
C PRO A 11 10.02 14.41 1.62
N GLU A 12 9.72 14.96 0.48
CA GLU A 12 8.34 15.21 0.10
C GLU A 12 7.60 13.89 -0.15
N LYS A 13 6.39 13.80 0.38
CA LYS A 13 5.53 12.66 0.13
C LYS A 13 4.72 12.90 -1.13
N ASP A 14 4.49 11.85 -1.89
CA ASP A 14 3.59 11.93 -3.02
C ASP A 14 2.15 12.10 -2.52
N LYS A 15 1.56 13.23 -2.85
CA LYS A 15 0.21 13.54 -2.38
C LYS A 15 -0.84 12.65 -2.98
N VAL A 16 -0.58 12.13 -4.17
CA VAL A 16 -1.51 11.19 -4.80
C VAL A 16 -1.54 9.89 -4.02
N LEU A 17 -0.38 9.41 -3.59
CA LEU A 17 -0.34 8.21 -2.75
C LEU A 17 -1.07 8.41 -1.43
N VAL A 18 -0.89 9.57 -0.81
CA VAL A 18 -1.61 9.88 0.44
C VAL A 18 -3.12 9.84 0.19
N HIS A 19 -3.55 10.39 -0.93
CA HIS A 19 -4.97 10.39 -1.28
C HIS A 19 -5.49 8.97 -1.50
N LEU A 20 -4.73 8.13 -2.18
CA LEU A 20 -5.12 6.74 -2.41
C LEU A 20 -5.23 5.97 -1.10
N ILE A 21 -4.32 6.22 -0.17
CA ILE A 21 -4.38 5.59 1.15
C ILE A 21 -5.67 5.96 1.86
N LYS A 22 -6.05 7.23 1.82
CA LYS A 22 -7.29 7.68 2.43
C LYS A 22 -8.50 7.02 1.78
N GLN A 23 -8.48 6.88 0.46
CA GLN A 23 -9.57 6.21 -0.25
C GLN A 23 -9.69 4.75 0.15
N ILE A 24 -8.58 4.06 0.33
CA ILE A 24 -8.59 2.67 0.78
C ILE A 24 -9.13 2.58 2.20
N GLU A 25 -8.73 3.49 3.08
CA GLU A 25 -9.26 3.52 4.44
C GLU A 25 -10.78 3.65 4.45
N GLU A 26 -11.31 4.51 3.59
CA GLU A 26 -12.75 4.70 3.49
C GLU A 26 -13.44 3.49 2.86
N ALA A 27 -12.84 2.93 1.83
CA ALA A 27 -13.42 1.77 1.15
C ALA A 27 -13.51 0.56 2.07
N GLU A 28 -12.52 0.37 2.95
CA GLU A 28 -12.55 -0.74 3.89
C GLU A 28 -13.67 -0.64 4.90
N LYS A 29 -14.14 0.56 5.16
CA LYS A 29 -15.28 0.77 6.06
C LYS A 29 -16.61 0.54 5.38
N ASN A 30 -16.62 0.46 4.07
CA ASN A 30 -17.86 0.31 3.30
C ASN A 30 -18.21 -1.16 3.13
N THR A 31 -19.21 -1.61 3.88
CA THR A 31 -19.64 -3.01 3.84
C THR A 31 -20.36 -3.37 2.56
N ASN A 32 -20.77 -2.40 1.76
CA ASN A 32 -21.47 -2.64 0.50
C ASN A 32 -20.53 -2.95 -0.66
N LEU A 33 -19.24 -2.69 -0.48
CA LEU A 33 -18.26 -2.99 -1.52
C LEU A 33 -17.79 -4.44 -1.40
N SER A 34 -17.59 -5.07 -2.53
CA SER A 34 -16.96 -6.39 -2.56
C SER A 34 -15.49 -6.27 -2.20
N GLU A 35 -14.89 -7.37 -1.79
CA GLU A 35 -13.46 -7.36 -1.48
C GLU A 35 -12.61 -6.92 -2.66
N GLU A 36 -13.02 -7.28 -3.86
CA GLU A 36 -12.29 -6.89 -5.06
C GLU A 36 -12.32 -5.39 -5.31
N ASP A 37 -13.39 -4.73 -4.91
CA ASP A 37 -13.55 -3.30 -5.14
C ASP A 37 -12.91 -2.45 -4.05
N LYS A 38 -12.51 -3.07 -2.94
CA LYS A 38 -11.92 -2.34 -1.83
C LYS A 38 -10.44 -2.06 -2.00
N TYR A 39 -9.75 -2.83 -2.82
CA TYR A 39 -8.30 -2.79 -2.88
C TYR A 39 -7.79 -2.44 -4.27
N ILE A 40 -6.64 -1.84 -4.28
CA ILE A 40 -5.97 -1.40 -5.50
C ILE A 40 -4.65 -2.12 -5.60
N ASN A 41 -4.39 -2.72 -6.77
CA ASN A 41 -3.08 -3.28 -7.05
C ASN A 41 -2.14 -2.15 -7.46
N ILE A 42 -1.01 -2.08 -6.79
CA ILE A 42 -0.07 -1.00 -7.01
C ILE A 42 1.34 -1.56 -7.20
N ILE A 43 2.09 -0.87 -8.03
CA ILE A 43 3.49 -1.20 -8.28
C ILE A 43 4.30 0.02 -7.87
N LEU A 44 5.25 -0.20 -6.97
CA LEU A 44 6.08 0.86 -6.43
C LEU A 44 7.52 0.71 -6.90
N ASN A 45 8.14 1.83 -7.20
CA ASN A 45 9.59 1.89 -7.38
C ASN A 45 10.19 2.49 -6.13
N VAL A 46 10.97 1.68 -5.42
CA VAL A 46 11.61 2.08 -4.18
C VAL A 46 13.10 1.97 -4.38
N HIS A 47 13.73 3.08 -4.78
CA HIS A 47 15.17 3.12 -5.03
C HIS A 47 15.65 2.04 -5.99
N GLY A 48 14.90 1.82 -7.05
CA GLY A 48 15.25 0.83 -8.06
C GLY A 48 14.71 -0.56 -7.81
N MET A 49 14.20 -0.84 -6.63
CA MET A 49 13.52 -2.09 -6.36
C MET A 49 12.04 -1.95 -6.68
N ILE A 50 11.50 -2.92 -7.36
CA ILE A 50 10.07 -2.93 -7.70
C ILE A 50 9.34 -3.76 -6.67
N VAL A 51 8.30 -3.15 -6.10
CA VAL A 51 7.44 -3.80 -5.11
C VAL A 51 6.03 -3.75 -5.62
N SER A 52 5.40 -4.91 -5.77
CA SER A 52 4.00 -4.96 -6.18
C SER A 52 3.15 -5.54 -5.06
N GLY A 53 1.91 -5.12 -4.98
CA GLY A 53 1.01 -5.66 -3.98
C GLY A 53 -0.33 -4.96 -3.99
N GLU A 54 -1.16 -5.32 -3.05
CA GLU A 54 -2.45 -4.68 -2.85
C GLU A 54 -2.32 -3.61 -1.79
N LEU A 55 -2.75 -2.40 -2.12
CA LEU A 55 -2.75 -1.30 -1.17
C LEU A 55 -3.83 -1.54 -0.12
N VAL A 56 -3.42 -1.54 1.14
CA VAL A 56 -4.33 -1.76 2.27
C VAL A 56 -4.13 -0.66 3.30
N SER A 57 -5.08 -0.54 4.21
CA SER A 57 -4.96 0.39 5.32
C SER A 57 -3.98 -0.14 6.35
N TYR A 58 -3.56 0.74 7.25
CA TYR A 58 -2.76 0.33 8.40
C TYR A 58 -3.49 -0.74 9.21
N ARG A 59 -4.79 -0.58 9.37
CA ARG A 59 -5.60 -1.53 10.12
C ARG A 59 -5.53 -2.93 9.52
N THR A 60 -5.75 -3.03 8.23
CA THR A 60 -5.67 -4.33 7.54
C THR A 60 -4.28 -4.92 7.64
N TYR A 61 -3.25 -4.09 7.54
CA TYR A 61 -1.87 -4.53 7.70
C TYR A 61 -1.64 -5.13 9.09
N VAL A 62 -2.06 -4.42 10.13
CA VAL A 62 -1.88 -4.88 11.50
C VAL A 62 -2.68 -6.16 11.76
N ASP A 63 -3.93 -6.19 11.32
CA ASP A 63 -4.79 -7.35 11.53
C ASP A 63 -4.27 -8.59 10.80
N GLY A 64 -3.47 -8.38 9.76
CA GLY A 64 -2.94 -9.47 8.98
C GLY A 64 -1.89 -10.31 9.70
N PHE A 65 -1.15 -9.74 10.65
CA PHE A 65 -0.10 -10.47 11.34
C PHE A 65 -0.13 -10.35 12.85
N ILE A 66 -0.92 -9.46 13.40
CA ILE A 66 -1.10 -9.39 14.84
C ILE A 66 -2.38 -10.13 15.20
N PRO A 67 -2.32 -11.07 16.15
CA PRO A 67 -3.53 -11.80 16.54
C PRO A 67 -4.63 -10.83 17.00
N PRO A 68 -5.88 -11.12 16.68
CA PRO A 68 -6.99 -10.25 17.07
C PRO A 68 -7.13 -10.25 18.58
N LYS A 69 -6.64 -9.21 19.20
CA LYS A 69 -6.82 -8.95 20.61
C LYS A 69 -7.45 -7.59 20.78
N THR A 70 -8.05 -7.40 21.92
CA THR A 70 -8.76 -6.19 22.24
C THR A 70 -7.91 -4.93 22.16
N ASP A 71 -6.63 -5.07 22.26
CA ASP A 71 -5.72 -3.91 22.26
C ASP A 71 -5.52 -3.32 20.87
N SER A 72 -5.95 -4.01 19.83
CA SER A 72 -5.79 -3.51 18.46
C SER A 72 -6.55 -2.21 18.23
N ASP A 73 -7.68 -2.04 18.90
CA ASP A 73 -8.48 -0.83 18.74
C ASP A 73 -7.79 0.40 19.28
N GLN A 74 -7.09 0.27 20.39
CA GLN A 74 -6.32 1.39 20.93
C GLN A 74 -5.13 1.72 20.04
N TYR A 75 -4.55 0.71 19.46
CA TYR A 75 -3.43 0.87 18.57
C TYR A 75 -3.82 1.71 17.36
N GLU A 76 -5.00 1.49 16.81
CA GLU A 76 -5.48 2.21 15.65
C GLU A 76 -5.68 3.70 15.90
N THR A 77 -6.32 4.03 17.01
CA THR A 77 -6.68 5.42 17.27
C THR A 77 -5.46 6.30 17.45
N THR A 78 -4.36 5.75 17.91
CA THR A 78 -3.17 6.55 18.19
C THR A 78 -2.21 6.55 17.02
N VAL A 79 -1.96 5.39 16.44
CA VAL A 79 -0.90 5.23 15.46
C VAL A 79 -1.37 5.58 14.06
N GLU A 80 -2.62 5.30 13.73
CA GLU A 80 -3.14 5.56 12.40
C GLU A 80 -3.08 7.04 12.02
N ARG A 81 -3.32 7.92 12.98
CA ARG A 81 -3.25 9.36 12.74
C ARG A 81 -1.85 9.85 12.45
N GLU A 82 -0.88 9.29 13.13
CA GLU A 82 0.50 9.76 13.04
C GLU A 82 1.25 9.12 11.89
N ASP A 83 0.73 8.03 11.38
CA ASP A 83 1.50 7.17 10.51
C ASP A 83 1.13 7.26 9.03
N ARG A 84 0.59 8.40 8.62
CA ARG A 84 0.34 8.64 7.19
C ARG A 84 1.61 8.94 6.42
N ASN A 85 2.72 8.61 7.01
CA ASN A 85 4.02 8.65 6.35
C ASN A 85 4.39 7.31 5.73
N TYR A 86 3.55 6.30 5.93
CA TYR A 86 3.83 4.95 5.48
C TYR A 86 2.71 4.43 4.61
N ILE A 87 3.10 3.56 3.69
CA ILE A 87 2.16 2.82 2.85
C ILE A 87 2.24 1.35 3.23
N HIS A 88 1.10 0.68 3.16
CA HIS A 88 0.99 -0.71 3.56
C HIS A 88 0.44 -1.53 2.41
N LEU A 89 1.12 -2.63 2.12
CA LEU A 89 0.72 -3.54 1.06
C LEU A 89 0.60 -4.96 1.61
N ARG A 90 -0.25 -5.75 0.97
CA ARG A 90 -0.31 -7.17 1.22
C ARG A 90 -0.15 -7.93 -0.09
N ASN A 91 0.10 -9.22 0.02
CA ASN A 91 0.38 -10.07 -1.14
C ASN A 91 1.52 -9.51 -1.98
N VAL A 92 2.59 -9.15 -1.29
CA VAL A 92 3.69 -8.40 -1.88
C VAL A 92 4.64 -9.33 -2.62
N LYS A 93 5.12 -8.84 -3.75
CA LYS A 93 6.20 -9.46 -4.49
C LYS A 93 7.26 -8.41 -4.75
N PHE A 94 8.51 -8.82 -4.57
CA PHE A 94 9.66 -7.97 -4.82
C PHE A 94 10.35 -8.42 -6.09
N TYR A 95 10.70 -7.48 -6.93
CA TYR A 95 11.40 -7.75 -8.17
C TYR A 95 12.73 -7.02 -8.12
N LEU A 96 13.78 -7.82 -8.10
CA LEU A 96 15.14 -7.30 -8.19
C LEU A 96 15.55 -7.26 -9.66
N SER A 97 16.67 -6.61 -9.95
CA SER A 97 17.05 -6.30 -11.32
C SER A 97 17.17 -7.50 -12.26
N ALA A 98 17.31 -8.69 -11.72
CA ALA A 98 17.37 -9.91 -12.53
C ALA A 98 16.80 -11.05 -11.73
N GLY A 99 15.96 -11.86 -12.34
CA GLY A 99 15.49 -13.07 -11.72
C GLY A 99 14.01 -13.07 -11.41
N ASN A 100 13.62 -14.09 -10.70
CA ASN A 100 12.22 -14.32 -10.36
C ASN A 100 11.79 -13.44 -9.21
N PRO A 101 10.48 -13.13 -9.13
CA PRO A 101 9.98 -12.36 -8.00
C PRO A 101 10.16 -13.13 -6.69
N ILE A 102 10.23 -12.38 -5.60
CA ILE A 102 10.31 -12.92 -4.26
C ILE A 102 9.01 -12.55 -3.54
N PRO A 103 8.24 -13.51 -3.04
CA PRO A 103 8.44 -14.95 -3.10
C PRO A 103 8.15 -15.51 -4.50
N ALA A 104 8.81 -16.62 -4.82
CA ALA A 104 8.66 -17.25 -6.12
C ALA A 104 7.31 -17.95 -6.28
N ASN A 105 6.68 -18.30 -5.18
CA ASN A 105 5.36 -18.93 -5.20
C ASN A 105 4.45 -18.20 -4.22
N GLU A 106 3.17 -18.51 -4.29
CA GLU A 106 2.17 -17.82 -3.48
C GLU A 106 1.80 -18.58 -2.21
N SER A 107 2.71 -19.40 -1.72
CA SER A 107 2.44 -20.17 -0.51
C SER A 107 2.40 -19.32 0.76
N LYS A 108 2.90 -18.10 0.68
CA LYS A 108 2.91 -17.20 1.84
C LYS A 108 2.42 -15.83 1.44
N GLU A 109 1.61 -15.27 2.31
CA GLU A 109 1.17 -13.89 2.17
C GLU A 109 2.18 -13.00 2.87
N ILE A 110 2.75 -12.06 2.13
CA ILE A 110 3.72 -11.12 2.68
C ILE A 110 3.07 -9.76 2.78
N PHE A 111 3.17 -9.17 3.97
CA PHE A 111 2.77 -7.81 4.22
C PHE A 111 4.01 -6.92 4.22
N TRP A 112 3.88 -5.73 3.71
CA TRP A 112 5.02 -4.83 3.61
C TRP A 112 4.60 -3.43 4.02
N ARG A 113 5.50 -2.77 4.72
CA ARG A 113 5.32 -1.40 5.15
C ARG A 113 6.51 -0.60 4.68
N GLY A 114 6.25 0.48 3.98
CA GLY A 114 7.31 1.32 3.46
C GLY A 114 7.05 2.79 3.70
N ARG A 115 8.12 3.55 3.79
CA ARG A 115 8.02 4.99 3.98
C ARG A 115 7.62 5.66 2.67
N LEU A 116 6.59 6.50 2.71
CA LEU A 116 6.13 7.20 1.51
C LEU A 116 7.23 8.02 0.86
N SER A 117 8.07 8.65 1.67
CA SER A 117 9.16 9.48 1.15
C SER A 117 10.24 8.69 0.42
N SER A 118 10.25 7.37 0.57
CA SER A 118 11.23 6.51 -0.12
C SER A 118 10.74 5.99 -1.46
N ILE A 119 9.52 6.33 -1.83
CA ILE A 119 8.93 5.87 -3.09
C ILE A 119 9.26 6.86 -4.20
N ASP A 120 9.96 6.39 -5.21
CA ASP A 120 10.37 7.23 -6.34
C ASP A 120 9.28 7.37 -7.39
N GLY A 121 8.41 6.39 -7.47
CA GLY A 121 7.30 6.41 -8.42
C GLY A 121 6.38 5.23 -8.20
N PHE A 122 5.22 5.28 -8.82
CA PHE A 122 4.27 4.18 -8.70
C PHE A 122 3.41 4.07 -9.94
N SER A 123 2.83 2.88 -10.11
CA SER A 123 1.85 2.61 -11.16
C SER A 123 0.69 1.84 -10.55
N LEU A 124 -0.49 2.10 -11.04
CA LEU A 124 -1.66 1.35 -10.62
C LEU A 124 -1.89 0.24 -11.62
N ALA A 125 -2.08 -0.97 -11.12
CA ALA A 125 -2.38 -2.12 -11.95
C ALA A 125 -3.86 -2.41 -11.85
N LYS A 126 -4.54 -2.32 -12.97
CA LYS A 126 -5.97 -2.57 -13.04
C LYS A 126 -6.21 -3.66 -14.06
N LEU A 127 -7.01 -4.64 -13.69
CA LEU A 127 -7.34 -5.71 -14.62
C LEU A 127 -8.18 -5.16 -15.76
N LEU A 128 -7.77 -5.51 -16.98
CA LEU A 128 -8.58 -5.20 -18.14
C LEU A 128 -9.76 -6.15 -18.18
N ARG A 129 -10.95 -5.59 -18.44
CA ARG A 129 -12.14 -6.41 -18.57
C ARG A 129 -12.19 -7.01 -19.96
N THR A 130 -11.37 -8.00 -20.18
CA THR A 130 -11.28 -8.64 -21.49
C THR A 130 -12.48 -9.46 -21.82
N GLU A 131 -13.20 -9.95 -20.82
CA GLU A 131 -14.41 -10.73 -21.03
C GLU A 131 -15.50 -9.92 -21.72
N SER A 132 -15.53 -8.61 -21.51
CA SER A 132 -16.49 -7.76 -22.20
C SER A 132 -16.20 -7.69 -23.69
N HIS A 133 -14.94 -7.76 -24.07
CA HIS A 133 -14.55 -7.80 -25.47
C HIS A 133 -14.89 -9.13 -26.10
N ILE A 134 -14.73 -10.19 -25.34
CA ILE A 134 -15.05 -11.52 -25.83
C ILE A 134 -16.53 -11.65 -26.03
N ALA A 135 -17.31 -11.09 -25.14
CA ALA A 135 -18.77 -11.14 -25.27
C ALA A 135 -19.26 -10.39 -26.49
N ASP A 136 -18.55 -9.41 -26.94
CA ASP A 136 -18.96 -8.62 -28.12
C ASP A 136 -18.57 -9.28 -29.42
N VAL A 137 -17.82 -10.33 -29.36
CA VAL A 137 -17.42 -11.08 -30.52
C VAL A 137 -18.42 -12.20 -30.78
#